data_669c4e0e7e80889535b47c76448eed1e
#
_entry.id   669c4e0e7e80889535b47c76448eed1e
#
_cell.length_a   1.000
_cell.length_b   1.000
_cell.length_c   1.000
_cell.angle_alpha   90.00
_cell.angle_beta   90.00
_cell.angle_gamma   90.00
#
_symmetry.space_group_name_H-M   'P 1'
#
loop_
_entity.id
_entity.type
_entity.pdbx_description
1 polymer ?
#
loop_
_entity_poly.entity_id
_entity_poly.type
_entity_poly.pdbx_seq_one_letter_code
_entity_poly.pdbx_strand_id
1 'polypeptide(L)'
;MHACGHDTHNAMLLGAVKVILKMRDEFAGTVRFLFQPGEETCEGAPAMIKQGALDGADYAFGIHISSTLPCGHIAAMPGASHAATDRYWITINGKTAHG
;
A
#
# COMPACT_ATOMS: atom_id res chain seq x y z
N MET A 1 17.50 4.97 -0.54
CA MET A 1 16.64 6.08 -0.04
C MET A 1 15.19 5.63 -0.12
N HIS A 2 14.41 5.82 0.93
CA HIS A 2 12.97 5.51 0.94
C HIS A 2 12.15 6.70 0.41
N ALA A 3 12.21 6.96 -0.89
CA ALA A 3 11.57 8.14 -1.50
C ALA A 3 10.04 8.11 -1.43
N CYS A 4 9.43 6.92 -1.43
CA CYS A 4 7.99 6.73 -1.27
C CYS A 4 7.56 6.51 0.20
N GLY A 5 8.52 6.40 1.12
CA GLY A 5 8.26 6.31 2.58
C GLY A 5 7.72 4.97 3.07
N HIS A 6 8.02 3.87 2.40
CA HIS A 6 7.54 2.55 2.78
C HIS A 6 8.06 2.09 4.17
N ASP A 7 9.19 2.60 4.61
CA ASP A 7 9.70 2.42 5.98
C ASP A 7 8.74 3.01 7.02
N THR A 8 8.17 4.19 6.74
CA THR A 8 7.17 4.79 7.62
C THR A 8 5.83 4.06 7.57
N HIS A 9 5.44 3.50 6.42
CA HIS A 9 4.24 2.65 6.32
C HIS A 9 4.37 1.43 7.23
N ASN A 10 5.52 0.75 7.21
CA ASN A 10 5.79 -0.38 8.11
C ASN A 10 5.77 0.04 9.58
N ALA A 11 6.38 1.17 9.92
CA ALA A 11 6.37 1.69 11.28
C ALA A 11 4.96 2.02 11.78
N MET A 12 4.11 2.64 10.94
CA MET A 12 2.71 2.93 11.26
C MET A 12 1.92 1.64 11.48
N LEU A 13 2.10 0.63 10.62
CA LEU A 13 1.40 -0.65 10.77
C LEU A 13 1.84 -1.37 12.06
N LEU A 14 3.12 -1.37 12.40
CA LEU A 14 3.62 -1.91 13.68
C LEU A 14 3.04 -1.15 14.89
N GLY A 15 2.87 0.14 14.78
CA GLY A 15 2.17 0.96 15.78
C GLY A 15 0.71 0.52 15.93
N ALA A 16 -0.01 0.36 14.82
CA ALA A 16 -1.39 -0.11 14.81
C ALA A 16 -1.51 -1.53 15.43
N VAL A 17 -0.60 -2.45 15.11
CA VAL A 17 -0.53 -3.78 15.75
C VAL A 17 -0.50 -3.66 17.27
N LYS A 18 0.40 -2.82 17.80
CA LYS A 18 0.53 -2.63 19.25
C LYS A 18 -0.74 -2.08 19.90
N VAL A 19 -1.41 -1.15 19.24
CA VAL A 19 -2.66 -0.55 19.75
C VAL A 19 -3.79 -1.60 19.73
N ILE A 20 -3.99 -2.26 18.59
CA ILE A 20 -5.06 -3.24 18.41
C ILE A 20 -4.88 -4.42 19.37
N LEU A 21 -3.65 -4.90 19.59
CA LEU A 21 -3.39 -5.96 20.57
C LEU A 21 -3.74 -5.56 22.00
N LYS A 22 -3.58 -4.28 22.37
CA LYS A 22 -4.00 -3.79 23.69
C LYS A 22 -5.52 -3.72 23.82
N MET A 23 -6.21 -3.48 22.71
CA MET A 23 -7.67 -3.34 22.66
C MET A 23 -8.39 -4.63 22.24
N ARG A 24 -7.69 -5.76 22.16
CA ARG A 24 -8.23 -7.00 21.60
C ARG A 24 -9.53 -7.50 22.28
N ASP A 25 -9.72 -7.15 23.54
CA ASP A 25 -10.90 -7.54 24.32
C ASP A 25 -12.07 -6.55 24.16
N GLU A 26 -11.87 -5.45 23.42
CA GLU A 26 -12.85 -4.39 23.20
C GLU A 26 -13.64 -4.54 21.90
N PHE A 27 -13.26 -5.47 21.02
CA PHE A 27 -13.97 -5.73 19.77
C PHE A 27 -14.01 -7.23 19.43
N ALA A 28 -14.98 -7.62 18.61
CA ALA A 28 -15.11 -8.98 18.08
C ALA A 28 -14.62 -9.04 16.63
N GLY A 29 -14.10 -10.19 16.23
CA GLY A 29 -13.64 -10.44 14.86
C GLY A 29 -12.15 -10.73 14.78
N THR A 30 -11.65 -10.74 13.55
CA THR A 30 -10.24 -11.04 13.25
C THR A 30 -9.60 -9.87 12.52
N VAL A 31 -8.43 -9.46 12.95
CA VAL A 31 -7.62 -8.46 12.26
C VAL A 31 -6.36 -9.13 11.73
N ARG A 32 -6.16 -9.05 10.43
CA ARG A 32 -4.97 -9.57 9.73
C ARG A 32 -4.09 -8.40 9.32
N PHE A 33 -2.86 -8.38 9.76
CA PHE A 33 -1.88 -7.37 9.39
C PHE A 33 -1.07 -7.84 8.19
N LEU A 34 -1.05 -7.06 7.12
CA LEU A 34 -0.39 -7.39 5.86
C LEU A 34 0.77 -6.43 5.61
N PHE A 35 1.98 -6.97 5.56
CA PHE A 35 3.19 -6.25 5.17
C PHE A 35 3.50 -6.61 3.73
N GLN A 36 3.07 -5.76 2.80
CA GLN A 36 3.17 -6.03 1.37
C GLN A 36 4.58 -5.76 0.85
N PRO A 37 5.25 -6.74 0.23
CA PRO A 37 6.48 -6.50 -0.53
C PRO A 37 6.18 -5.99 -1.94
N GLY A 38 7.17 -5.38 -2.61
CA GLY A 38 7.13 -5.12 -4.06
C GLY A 38 5.94 -4.29 -4.54
N GLU A 39 5.56 -3.24 -3.82
CA GLU A 39 4.47 -2.34 -4.23
C GLU A 39 4.82 -1.63 -5.53
N GLU A 40 6.04 -1.08 -5.66
CA GLU A 40 6.53 -0.32 -6.82
C GLU A 40 6.63 -1.15 -8.11
N THR A 41 6.68 -2.47 -7.99
CA THR A 41 6.65 -3.40 -9.13
C THR A 41 5.24 -3.86 -9.48
N CYS A 42 4.25 -3.54 -8.66
CA CYS A 42 2.87 -4.03 -8.76
C CYS A 42 2.73 -5.56 -8.65
N GLU A 43 3.71 -6.27 -8.12
CA GLU A 43 3.74 -7.73 -8.04
C GLU A 43 3.37 -8.27 -6.66
N GLY A 44 3.63 -7.49 -5.62
CA GLY A 44 3.48 -7.95 -4.24
C GLY A 44 2.04 -8.24 -3.85
N ALA A 45 1.11 -7.34 -4.11
CA ALA A 45 -0.30 -7.53 -3.78
C ALA A 45 -0.91 -8.74 -4.50
N PRO A 46 -0.75 -8.93 -5.84
CA PRO A 46 -1.24 -10.13 -6.51
C PRO A 46 -0.64 -11.43 -5.95
N ALA A 47 0.65 -11.43 -5.61
CA ALA A 47 1.31 -12.59 -5.02
C ALA A 47 0.72 -12.95 -3.64
N MET A 48 0.48 -11.97 -2.80
CA MET A 48 -0.14 -12.15 -1.48
C MET A 48 -1.58 -12.64 -1.60
N ILE A 49 -2.37 -12.07 -2.50
CA ILE A 49 -3.76 -12.51 -2.77
C ILE A 49 -3.78 -13.95 -3.22
N LYS A 50 -2.89 -14.34 -4.14
CA LYS A 50 -2.77 -15.73 -4.62
C LYS A 50 -2.42 -16.71 -3.48
N GLN A 51 -1.78 -16.24 -2.43
CA GLN A 51 -1.44 -17.01 -1.24
C GLN A 51 -2.51 -16.95 -0.14
N GLY A 52 -3.68 -16.40 -0.43
CA GLY A 52 -4.80 -16.35 0.51
C GLY A 52 -4.76 -15.19 1.50
N ALA A 53 -3.97 -14.14 1.23
CA ALA A 53 -3.84 -13.03 2.17
C ALA A 53 -5.17 -12.33 2.48
N LEU A 54 -6.14 -12.37 1.55
CA LEU A 54 -7.47 -11.77 1.71
C LEU A 54 -8.59 -12.80 1.95
N ASP A 55 -8.27 -14.10 2.07
CA ASP A 55 -9.28 -15.13 2.27
C ASP A 55 -10.05 -14.89 3.57
N GLY A 56 -11.38 -14.81 3.45
CA GLY A 56 -12.29 -14.54 4.56
C GLY A 56 -12.24 -13.10 5.10
N ALA A 57 -11.62 -12.16 4.40
CA ALA A 57 -11.64 -10.76 4.78
C ALA A 57 -12.89 -10.07 4.23
N ASP A 58 -13.64 -9.39 5.11
CA ASP A 58 -14.81 -8.59 4.72
C ASP A 58 -14.40 -7.18 4.27
N TYR A 59 -13.29 -6.65 4.83
CA TYR A 59 -12.79 -5.29 4.59
C TYR A 59 -11.27 -5.28 4.49
N ALA A 60 -10.74 -4.33 3.74
CA ALA A 60 -9.31 -4.04 3.69
C ALA A 60 -9.08 -2.54 3.88
N PHE A 61 -8.08 -2.20 4.68
CA PHE A 61 -7.66 -0.82 4.94
C PHE A 61 -6.20 -0.66 4.55
N GLY A 62 -5.88 0.50 4.00
CA GLY A 62 -4.51 0.88 3.68
C GLY A 62 -4.28 2.34 4.01
N ILE A 63 -3.03 2.72 4.24
CA ILE A 63 -2.61 4.09 4.46
C ILE A 63 -1.37 4.38 3.63
N HIS A 64 -1.26 5.57 3.12
CA HIS A 64 -0.07 6.08 2.48
C HIS A 64 0.30 7.44 3.05
N ILE A 65 1.59 7.70 3.26
CA ILE A 65 2.04 9.03 3.64
C ILE A 65 1.90 10.00 2.47
N SER A 66 1.76 11.28 2.78
CA SER A 66 1.75 12.34 1.77
C SER A 66 2.61 13.51 2.24
N SER A 67 3.54 13.93 1.40
CA SER A 67 4.38 15.11 1.67
C SER A 67 3.61 16.43 1.64
N THR A 68 2.39 16.43 1.10
CA THR A 68 1.54 17.63 1.00
C THR A 68 0.58 17.75 2.18
N LEU A 69 0.45 16.72 3.01
CA LEU A 69 -0.43 16.71 4.17
C LEU A 69 0.37 17.13 5.43
N PRO A 70 -0.05 18.16 6.18
CA PRO A 70 0.64 18.54 7.40
C PRO A 70 0.66 17.42 8.44
N CYS A 71 1.74 17.35 9.24
CA CYS A 71 1.83 16.38 10.33
C CYS A 71 0.64 16.48 11.29
N GLY A 72 0.18 15.33 11.78
CA GLY A 72 -0.99 15.23 12.66
C GLY A 72 -2.33 15.24 11.93
N HIS A 73 -2.34 15.30 10.61
CA HIS A 73 -3.56 15.23 9.81
C HIS A 73 -3.69 13.88 9.10
N ILE A 74 -4.94 13.46 8.91
CA ILE A 74 -5.32 12.30 8.12
C ILE A 74 -6.33 12.76 7.06
N ALA A 75 -6.11 12.38 5.81
CA ALA A 75 -7.08 12.56 4.73
C ALA A 75 -7.82 11.24 4.50
N ALA A 76 -9.14 11.29 4.58
CA ALA A 76 -10.02 10.19 4.23
C ALA A 76 -11.18 10.77 3.42
N MET A 77 -11.33 10.32 2.19
CA MET A 77 -12.37 10.79 1.27
C MET A 77 -13.17 9.61 0.73
N PRO A 78 -14.49 9.73 0.62
CA PRO A 78 -15.28 8.72 -0.07
C PRO A 78 -15.00 8.73 -1.57
N GLY A 79 -15.01 7.56 -2.20
CA GLY A 79 -14.80 7.42 -3.64
C GLY A 79 -13.34 7.17 -4.04
N ALA A 80 -12.99 7.44 -5.29
CA ALA A 80 -11.66 7.22 -5.82
C ALA A 80 -10.64 8.22 -5.23
N SER A 81 -9.56 7.73 -4.64
CA SER A 81 -8.50 8.55 -4.05
C SER A 81 -7.17 8.49 -4.80
N HIS A 82 -6.96 7.47 -5.64
CA HIS A 82 -5.74 7.26 -6.40
C HIS A 82 -6.04 6.99 -7.87
N ALA A 83 -5.08 7.32 -8.75
CA ALA A 83 -5.15 7.02 -10.16
C ALA A 83 -4.77 5.55 -10.43
N ALA A 84 -5.19 5.04 -11.59
CA ALA A 84 -4.67 3.79 -12.14
C ALA A 84 -3.31 4.03 -12.83
N THR A 85 -2.48 3.01 -12.88
CA THR A 85 -1.18 3.05 -13.55
C THR A 85 -1.10 1.96 -14.59
N ASP A 86 -0.67 2.35 -15.79
CA ASP A 86 -0.33 1.43 -16.87
C ASP A 86 1.16 1.55 -17.20
N ARG A 87 1.79 0.45 -17.57
CA ARG A 87 3.19 0.42 -17.96
C ARG A 87 3.33 -0.05 -19.41
N TYR A 88 4.06 0.71 -20.20
CA TYR A 88 4.31 0.43 -21.60
C TYR A 88 5.79 0.21 -21.85
N TRP A 89 6.14 -0.77 -22.69
CA TRP A 89 7.49 -0.98 -23.21
C TRP A 89 7.47 -0.73 -24.71
N ILE A 90 8.24 0.25 -25.18
CA ILE A 90 8.33 0.62 -26.58
C ILE A 90 9.77 0.38 -27.03
N THR A 91 9.97 -0.53 -27.98
CA THR A 91 11.28 -0.80 -28.58
C THR A 91 11.32 -0.20 -29.98
N ILE A 92 12.25 0.71 -30.22
CA ILE A 92 12.45 1.33 -31.53
C ILE A 92 13.75 0.79 -32.14
N ASN A 93 13.63 0.02 -33.21
CA ASN A 93 14.76 -0.49 -33.95
C ASN A 93 15.04 0.42 -35.14
N GLY A 94 16.15 1.14 -35.11
CA GLY A 94 16.53 2.08 -36.15
C GLY A 94 17.97 2.58 -36.01
N LYS A 95 18.36 3.50 -36.88
CA LYS A 95 19.64 4.20 -36.79
C LYS A 95 19.42 5.54 -36.09
N THR A 96 20.36 5.90 -35.21
CA THR A 96 20.34 7.23 -34.57
C THR A 96 20.54 8.31 -35.62
N ALA A 97 19.70 9.30 -35.63
CA ALA A 97 19.79 10.47 -36.49
C ALA A 97 19.25 11.70 -35.74
N HIS A 98 19.64 12.88 -36.22
CA HIS A 98 19.04 14.13 -35.80
C HIS A 98 17.67 14.28 -36.50
N GLY A 99 16.64 14.72 -35.75
CA GLY A 99 15.28 14.97 -36.27
C GLY A 99 15.15 16.27 -37.04
#